data_5f9b41481430918eb18815d94881147c
#
_entry.id   5f9b41481430918eb18815d94881147c
#
_cell.length_a   1.000
_cell.length_b   1.000
_cell.length_c   1.000
_cell.angle_alpha   90.00
_cell.angle_beta   90.00
_cell.angle_gamma   90.00
#
_symmetry.space_group_name_H-M   'P 1'
#
loop_
_entity.id
_entity.type
_entity.pdbx_description
1 polymer ?
#
loop_
_entity_poly.entity_id
_entity_poly.type
_entity_poly.pdbx_seq_one_letter_code
_entity_poly.pdbx_strand_id
1 'polypeptide(L)'
;MNEYIKRKEESITSYSIRLYKNRKNYGLTFQECGDLLNEVSGEDFSEAKWRRPVQHYLEIQEYLEQENPTGVGSDVLEEIELEKIELQKQQIKMRDTKREMNTEIRRMARLEHLNDYLKETVEQFEPIKLDGFKKDEVDNEKELLVGLSDWHIGMSINSKFNTFNKEIAIKRLSKLQQKTMDKVLKEDIQTIHIANLGDLIHGLIHVSARVSSEENTIEQVITASEMVKGFIKPFLDLGIQVEYYNICGNHSRIVANKSESGGEEESFEKLILTIIDTAFSRYSNYNSTGSEFGMIEVNIKNEKVVLAHGHLDKGNGIVNKLPQMLGYPPTLVLTGHFHSESIKDYGVTTHIISGALCGSDDYATNLRLAGKPSQKMLVITDDGIEENNTIYL
;
A
#
# COMPACT_ATOMS: atom_id res chain seq x y z
N MET A 1 -11.18 34.75 -49.33
CA MET A 1 -10.92 34.11 -48.02
C MET A 1 -11.89 32.94 -47.92
N ASN A 2 -11.39 31.75 -47.59
CA ASN A 2 -12.25 30.57 -47.57
C ASN A 2 -13.28 30.70 -46.44
N GLU A 3 -14.53 30.84 -46.76
CA GLU A 3 -15.63 31.08 -45.81
C GLU A 3 -15.86 29.94 -44.80
N TYR A 4 -15.27 28.78 -45.02
CA TYR A 4 -15.35 27.61 -44.14
C TYR A 4 -14.28 27.57 -43.05
N ILE A 5 -13.30 28.50 -43.00
CA ILE A 5 -12.28 28.56 -41.96
C ILE A 5 -12.89 29.11 -40.66
N LYS A 6 -12.43 28.62 -39.50
CA LYS A 6 -12.86 29.08 -38.18
C LYS A 6 -12.52 30.58 -37.98
N ARG A 7 -13.49 31.37 -37.53
CA ARG A 7 -13.32 32.80 -37.20
C ARG A 7 -12.58 32.97 -35.87
N LYS A 8 -11.90 34.12 -35.70
CA LYS A 8 -10.98 34.33 -34.57
C LYS A 8 -11.66 34.23 -33.19
N GLU A 9 -12.94 34.62 -33.06
CA GLU A 9 -13.70 34.61 -31.80
C GLU A 9 -14.80 33.53 -31.78
N GLU A 10 -14.84 32.66 -32.77
CA GLU A 10 -15.85 31.63 -32.90
C GLU A 10 -15.50 30.42 -32.00
N SER A 11 -16.43 29.97 -31.18
CA SER A 11 -16.25 28.75 -30.39
C SER A 11 -16.19 27.52 -31.32
N ILE A 12 -15.57 26.40 -30.85
CA ILE A 12 -15.55 25.14 -31.62
C ILE A 12 -16.97 24.65 -31.91
N THR A 13 -17.91 24.79 -30.96
CA THR A 13 -19.30 24.42 -31.10
C THR A 13 -19.99 25.29 -32.19
N SER A 14 -19.87 26.62 -32.15
CA SER A 14 -20.42 27.50 -33.14
C SER A 14 -19.83 27.27 -34.54
N TYR A 15 -18.53 26.99 -34.59
CA TYR A 15 -17.83 26.65 -35.83
C TYR A 15 -18.35 25.30 -36.39
N SER A 16 -18.53 24.28 -35.56
CA SER A 16 -19.04 22.99 -36.00
C SER A 16 -20.48 23.11 -36.58
N ILE A 17 -21.35 23.84 -35.91
CA ILE A 17 -22.72 24.11 -36.39
C ILE A 17 -22.71 24.84 -37.72
N ARG A 18 -21.95 25.90 -37.87
CA ARG A 18 -21.82 26.67 -39.11
C ARG A 18 -21.25 25.82 -40.24
N LEU A 19 -20.23 25.06 -39.97
CA LEU A 19 -19.53 24.19 -40.92
C LEU A 19 -20.48 23.12 -41.49
N TYR A 20 -21.16 22.37 -40.63
CA TYR A 20 -22.08 21.32 -41.06
C TYR A 20 -23.37 21.87 -41.66
N LYS A 21 -23.92 22.99 -41.16
CA LYS A 21 -25.11 23.64 -41.72
C LYS A 21 -24.87 24.15 -43.18
N ASN A 22 -23.68 24.70 -43.45
CA ASN A 22 -23.33 25.24 -44.75
C ASN A 22 -22.43 24.29 -45.59
N ARG A 23 -22.27 23.07 -45.19
CA ARG A 23 -21.37 22.09 -45.82
C ARG A 23 -21.52 22.01 -47.33
N LYS A 24 -22.75 21.88 -47.81
CA LYS A 24 -23.05 21.78 -49.25
C LYS A 24 -22.63 23.07 -50.02
N ASN A 25 -22.86 24.22 -49.42
CA ASN A 25 -22.46 25.52 -50.00
C ASN A 25 -20.94 25.69 -50.07
N TYR A 26 -20.22 25.09 -49.13
CA TYR A 26 -18.74 25.06 -49.10
C TYR A 26 -18.15 23.97 -49.95
N GLY A 27 -18.94 23.06 -50.51
CA GLY A 27 -18.49 21.92 -51.33
C GLY A 27 -17.72 20.87 -50.53
N LEU A 28 -17.91 20.80 -49.22
CA LEU A 28 -17.20 19.88 -48.33
C LEU A 28 -17.95 18.56 -48.11
N THR A 29 -17.18 17.49 -47.99
CA THR A 29 -17.69 16.18 -47.51
C THR A 29 -17.83 16.18 -46.00
N PHE A 30 -18.51 15.18 -45.45
CA PHE A 30 -18.60 15.02 -44.00
C PHE A 30 -17.22 14.74 -43.36
N GLN A 31 -16.38 13.98 -44.06
CA GLN A 31 -15.03 13.67 -43.60
C GLN A 31 -14.16 14.92 -43.53
N GLU A 32 -14.17 15.75 -44.56
CA GLU A 32 -13.42 17.01 -44.57
C GLU A 32 -13.86 17.97 -43.48
N CYS A 33 -15.16 18.00 -43.16
CA CYS A 33 -15.64 18.76 -41.98
C CYS A 33 -15.09 18.22 -40.68
N GLY A 34 -15.01 16.91 -40.50
CA GLY A 34 -14.40 16.28 -39.35
C GLY A 34 -12.91 16.59 -39.21
N ASP A 35 -12.18 16.50 -40.32
CA ASP A 35 -10.74 16.77 -40.38
C ASP A 35 -10.42 18.23 -40.04
N LEU A 36 -11.19 19.20 -40.55
CA LEU A 36 -11.09 20.62 -40.19
C LEU A 36 -11.37 20.88 -38.71
N LEU A 37 -12.32 20.17 -38.12
CA LEU A 37 -12.62 20.31 -36.69
C LEU A 37 -11.51 19.68 -35.83
N ASN A 38 -10.95 18.55 -36.21
CA ASN A 38 -9.80 17.93 -35.54
C ASN A 38 -8.58 18.86 -35.59
N GLU A 39 -8.29 19.44 -36.75
CA GLU A 39 -7.17 20.38 -36.90
C GLU A 39 -7.27 21.58 -35.95
N VAL A 40 -8.47 22.14 -35.81
CA VAL A 40 -8.70 23.35 -34.98
C VAL A 40 -8.82 23.03 -33.48
N SER A 41 -9.36 21.86 -33.14
CA SER A 41 -9.55 21.45 -31.75
C SER A 41 -8.33 20.77 -31.12
N GLY A 42 -7.42 20.25 -31.95
CA GLY A 42 -6.32 19.39 -31.49
C GLY A 42 -6.75 17.98 -31.10
N GLU A 43 -7.98 17.58 -31.48
CA GLU A 43 -8.55 16.27 -31.17
C GLU A 43 -8.42 15.34 -32.39
N ASP A 44 -8.48 14.04 -32.17
CA ASP A 44 -8.52 13.01 -33.22
C ASP A 44 -9.84 12.21 -33.12
N PHE A 45 -10.96 12.88 -33.43
CA PHE A 45 -12.27 12.27 -33.36
C PHE A 45 -12.73 11.80 -34.74
N SER A 46 -13.52 10.72 -34.75
CA SER A 46 -14.18 10.31 -35.99
C SER A 46 -15.19 11.37 -36.46
N GLU A 47 -15.39 11.45 -37.78
CA GLU A 47 -16.36 12.35 -38.40
C GLU A 47 -17.75 12.24 -37.75
N ALA A 48 -18.18 11.04 -37.46
CA ALA A 48 -19.50 10.78 -36.85
C ALA A 48 -19.64 11.37 -35.44
N LYS A 49 -18.54 11.50 -34.68
CA LYS A 49 -18.54 12.12 -33.33
C LYS A 49 -18.78 13.62 -33.39
N TRP A 50 -18.32 14.28 -34.43
CA TRP A 50 -18.60 15.69 -34.69
C TRP A 50 -19.99 15.90 -35.29
N ARG A 51 -20.37 15.10 -36.29
CA ARG A 51 -21.60 15.25 -37.06
C ARG A 51 -22.88 15.01 -36.25
N ARG A 52 -22.95 13.91 -35.49
CA ARG A 52 -24.18 13.49 -34.81
C ARG A 52 -24.77 14.57 -33.87
N PRO A 53 -24.02 15.22 -32.99
CA PRO A 53 -24.53 16.28 -32.15
C PRO A 53 -25.07 17.46 -32.95
N VAL A 54 -24.38 17.84 -34.04
CA VAL A 54 -24.80 18.98 -34.88
C VAL A 54 -26.05 18.62 -35.68
N GLN A 55 -26.14 17.43 -36.23
CA GLN A 55 -27.34 16.99 -36.91
C GLN A 55 -28.57 16.98 -36.01
N HIS A 56 -28.42 16.44 -34.81
CA HIS A 56 -29.48 16.45 -33.81
C HIS A 56 -29.91 17.88 -33.40
N TYR A 57 -28.97 18.76 -33.25
CA TYR A 57 -29.25 20.19 -32.98
C TYR A 57 -30.02 20.84 -34.14
N LEU A 58 -29.65 20.58 -35.38
CA LEU A 58 -30.35 21.12 -36.57
C LEU A 58 -31.74 20.55 -36.75
N GLU A 59 -31.94 19.24 -36.46
CA GLU A 59 -33.26 18.60 -36.46
C GLU A 59 -34.21 19.22 -35.41
N ILE A 60 -33.71 19.48 -34.20
CA ILE A 60 -34.47 20.17 -33.16
C ILE A 60 -34.79 21.61 -33.57
N GLN A 61 -33.83 22.31 -34.14
CA GLN A 61 -34.06 23.70 -34.62
C GLN A 61 -35.14 23.74 -35.73
N GLU A 62 -35.08 22.81 -36.66
CA GLU A 62 -36.07 22.71 -37.76
C GLU A 62 -37.47 22.32 -37.24
N TYR A 63 -37.54 21.44 -36.25
CA TYR A 63 -38.79 21.09 -35.56
C TYR A 63 -39.41 22.29 -34.83
N LEU A 64 -38.58 23.07 -34.09
CA LEU A 64 -39.03 24.26 -33.38
C LEU A 64 -39.46 25.40 -34.31
N GLU A 65 -38.81 25.57 -35.47
CA GLU A 65 -39.16 26.52 -36.49
C GLU A 65 -40.50 26.16 -37.20
N GLN A 66 -40.81 24.85 -37.32
CA GLN A 66 -42.06 24.37 -37.90
C GLN A 66 -43.26 24.48 -36.95
N GLU A 67 -43.07 24.24 -35.66
CA GLU A 67 -44.16 24.31 -34.67
C GLU A 67 -44.44 25.70 -34.13
N ASN A 68 -43.49 26.67 -34.23
CA ASN A 68 -43.65 28.02 -33.75
C ASN A 68 -43.16 29.09 -34.78
N PRO A 69 -43.97 29.48 -35.75
CA PRO A 69 -43.57 30.52 -36.74
C PRO A 69 -43.41 31.94 -36.17
N THR A 70 -43.78 32.13 -34.90
CA THR A 70 -43.61 33.42 -34.20
C THR A 70 -42.72 33.23 -33.00
N GLY A 71 -41.40 33.34 -33.22
CA GLY A 71 -40.32 33.45 -32.24
C GLY A 71 -40.62 32.95 -30.83
N VAL A 72 -40.08 31.75 -30.49
CA VAL A 72 -39.96 31.32 -29.08
C VAL A 72 -39.19 32.38 -28.32
N GLY A 73 -39.82 33.02 -27.33
CA GLY A 73 -39.19 34.04 -26.52
C GLY A 73 -37.89 33.51 -25.85
N SER A 74 -36.93 34.40 -25.61
CA SER A 74 -35.65 34.16 -24.96
C SER A 74 -35.78 33.30 -23.70
N ASP A 75 -36.87 33.39 -23.00
CA ASP A 75 -37.16 32.74 -21.72
C ASP A 75 -37.28 31.20 -21.81
N VAL A 76 -37.86 30.68 -22.90
CA VAL A 76 -38.00 29.23 -23.11
C VAL A 76 -36.65 28.61 -23.50
N LEU A 77 -35.81 29.35 -24.21
CA LEU A 77 -34.46 28.89 -24.54
C LEU A 77 -33.54 28.85 -23.29
N GLU A 78 -33.68 29.84 -22.39
CA GLU A 78 -32.98 29.82 -21.10
C GLU A 78 -33.45 28.68 -20.20
N GLU A 79 -34.74 28.39 -20.17
CA GLU A 79 -35.31 27.29 -19.40
C GLU A 79 -34.79 25.92 -19.89
N ILE A 80 -34.73 25.70 -21.21
CA ILE A 80 -34.15 24.50 -21.83
C ILE A 80 -32.64 24.40 -21.55
N GLU A 81 -31.88 25.49 -21.55
CA GLU A 81 -30.45 25.42 -21.18
C GLU A 81 -30.24 25.09 -19.70
N LEU A 82 -31.05 25.61 -18.81
CA LEU A 82 -31.00 25.27 -17.38
C LEU A 82 -31.36 23.80 -17.12
N GLU A 83 -32.40 23.29 -17.73
CA GLU A 83 -32.76 21.87 -17.64
C GLU A 83 -31.65 20.95 -18.19
N LYS A 84 -31.02 21.34 -19.29
CA LYS A 84 -29.89 20.60 -19.89
C LYS A 84 -28.68 20.55 -18.98
N ILE A 85 -28.36 21.66 -18.31
CA ILE A 85 -27.28 21.73 -17.31
C ILE A 85 -27.60 20.84 -16.11
N GLU A 86 -28.84 20.83 -15.64
CA GLU A 86 -29.27 20.00 -14.51
C GLU A 86 -29.22 18.50 -14.86
N LEU A 87 -29.66 18.13 -16.06
CA LEU A 87 -29.56 16.78 -16.56
C LEU A 87 -28.11 16.30 -16.69
N GLN A 88 -27.21 17.18 -17.14
CA GLN A 88 -25.77 16.87 -17.18
C GLN A 88 -25.19 16.65 -15.79
N LYS A 89 -25.55 17.49 -14.80
CA LYS A 89 -25.15 17.31 -13.40
C LYS A 89 -25.62 15.98 -12.83
N GLN A 90 -26.87 15.60 -13.10
CA GLN A 90 -27.42 14.30 -12.67
C GLN A 90 -26.69 13.12 -13.34
N GLN A 91 -26.35 13.22 -14.62
CA GLN A 91 -25.56 12.18 -15.31
C GLN A 91 -24.14 12.05 -14.76
N ILE A 92 -23.50 13.15 -14.38
CA ILE A 92 -22.20 13.14 -13.74
C ILE A 92 -22.30 12.48 -12.37
N LYS A 93 -23.26 12.89 -11.52
CA LYS A 93 -23.51 12.28 -10.22
C LYS A 93 -23.76 10.76 -10.33
N MET A 94 -24.61 10.34 -11.24
CA MET A 94 -24.86 8.91 -11.47
C MET A 94 -23.61 8.14 -11.91
N ARG A 95 -22.76 8.76 -12.72
CA ARG A 95 -21.50 8.14 -13.17
C ARG A 95 -20.49 8.00 -12.03
N ASP A 96 -20.40 9.01 -11.18
CA ASP A 96 -19.51 9.02 -10.02
C ASP A 96 -20.00 8.00 -8.98
N THR A 97 -21.28 8.00 -8.63
CA THR A 97 -21.88 6.97 -7.75
C THR A 97 -21.67 5.55 -8.28
N LYS A 98 -21.81 5.34 -9.60
CA LYS A 98 -21.56 4.03 -10.23
C LYS A 98 -20.07 3.64 -10.16
N ARG A 99 -19.16 4.58 -10.25
CA ARG A 99 -17.72 4.33 -10.08
C ARG A 99 -17.41 3.93 -8.64
N GLU A 100 -17.93 4.69 -7.67
CA GLU A 100 -17.77 4.39 -6.24
C GLU A 100 -18.34 3.01 -5.90
N MET A 101 -19.57 2.72 -6.35
CA MET A 101 -20.20 1.42 -6.13
C MET A 101 -19.43 0.27 -6.78
N ASN A 102 -18.91 0.44 -7.99
CA ASN A 102 -18.08 -0.58 -8.65
C ASN A 102 -16.74 -0.79 -7.92
N THR A 103 -16.18 0.25 -7.31
CA THR A 103 -14.96 0.16 -6.51
C THR A 103 -15.22 -0.65 -5.25
N GLU A 104 -16.35 -0.40 -4.58
CA GLU A 104 -16.76 -1.11 -3.38
C GLU A 104 -17.11 -2.59 -3.67
N ILE A 105 -17.82 -2.86 -4.77
CA ILE A 105 -18.11 -4.24 -5.21
C ILE A 105 -16.81 -5.01 -5.49
N ARG A 106 -15.83 -4.38 -6.16
CA ARG A 106 -14.53 -5.01 -6.40
C ARG A 106 -13.77 -5.27 -5.12
N ARG A 107 -13.89 -4.37 -4.13
CA ARG A 107 -13.29 -4.54 -2.80
C ARG A 107 -13.92 -5.74 -2.07
N MET A 108 -15.26 -5.81 -2.02
CA MET A 108 -15.98 -6.94 -1.41
C MET A 108 -15.64 -8.27 -2.09
N ALA A 109 -15.63 -8.32 -3.41
CA ALA A 109 -15.30 -9.53 -4.15
C ALA A 109 -13.85 -10.02 -3.88
N ARG A 110 -12.90 -9.09 -3.70
CA ARG A 110 -11.52 -9.46 -3.30
C ARG A 110 -11.45 -10.03 -1.90
N LEU A 111 -12.21 -9.46 -0.95
CA LEU A 111 -12.28 -9.94 0.42
C LEU A 111 -12.96 -11.32 0.51
N GLU A 112 -14.00 -11.56 -0.29
CA GLU A 112 -14.64 -12.87 -0.40
C GLU A 112 -13.69 -13.93 -0.97
N HIS A 113 -13.00 -13.65 -2.07
CA HIS A 113 -11.99 -14.55 -2.64
C HIS A 113 -10.84 -14.85 -1.65
N LEU A 114 -10.42 -13.86 -0.88
CA LEU A 114 -9.39 -14.03 0.12
C LEU A 114 -9.88 -14.90 1.29
N ASN A 115 -11.13 -14.70 1.75
CA ASN A 115 -11.76 -15.52 2.78
C ASN A 115 -11.91 -16.99 2.33
N ASP A 116 -12.33 -17.22 1.10
CA ASP A 116 -12.50 -18.57 0.56
C ASP A 116 -11.15 -19.28 0.45
N TYR A 117 -10.12 -18.59 -0.03
CA TYR A 117 -8.76 -19.11 -0.09
C TYR A 117 -8.18 -19.42 1.30
N LEU A 118 -8.45 -18.55 2.30
CA LEU A 118 -8.03 -18.77 3.69
C LEU A 118 -8.71 -20.01 4.29
N LYS A 119 -10.00 -20.19 4.04
CA LYS A 119 -10.73 -21.40 4.49
C LYS A 119 -10.12 -22.67 3.90
N GLU A 120 -9.89 -22.68 2.58
CA GLU A 120 -9.26 -23.82 1.90
C GLU A 120 -7.85 -24.10 2.43
N THR A 121 -7.06 -23.04 2.70
CA THR A 121 -5.71 -23.17 3.23
C THR A 121 -5.71 -23.69 4.67
N VAL A 122 -6.62 -23.20 5.51
CA VAL A 122 -6.77 -23.62 6.92
C VAL A 122 -7.29 -25.07 7.01
N GLU A 123 -8.21 -25.49 6.13
CA GLU A 123 -8.74 -26.85 6.08
C GLU A 123 -7.69 -27.88 5.64
N GLN A 124 -6.68 -27.48 4.87
CA GLN A 124 -5.58 -28.35 4.41
C GLN A 124 -4.46 -28.52 5.46
N PHE A 125 -4.48 -27.74 6.55
CA PHE A 125 -3.50 -27.89 7.63
C PHE A 125 -3.88 -29.02 8.57
N GLU A 126 -3.22 -30.18 8.42
CA GLU A 126 -3.20 -31.18 9.47
C GLU A 126 -2.38 -30.66 10.66
N PRO A 127 -3.01 -30.55 11.85
CA PRO A 127 -2.30 -30.03 13.02
C PRO A 127 -1.26 -31.03 13.49
N ILE A 128 0.00 -30.63 13.42
CA ILE A 128 1.09 -31.38 14.03
C ILE A 128 0.90 -31.28 15.56
N LYS A 129 0.58 -32.41 16.18
CA LYS A 129 0.56 -32.53 17.64
C LYS A 129 2.01 -32.56 18.13
N LEU A 130 2.46 -31.50 18.72
CA LEU A 130 3.69 -31.47 19.49
C LEU A 130 3.29 -31.29 20.96
N ASP A 131 3.67 -32.22 21.81
CA ASP A 131 3.56 -32.04 23.25
C ASP A 131 4.58 -30.97 23.65
N GLY A 132 4.08 -29.82 24.15
CA GLY A 132 4.94 -28.73 24.60
C GLY A 132 5.82 -29.18 25.77
N PHE A 133 7.10 -28.99 25.69
CA PHE A 133 8.00 -29.09 26.83
C PHE A 133 7.65 -27.95 27.80
N LYS A 134 7.16 -28.28 28.98
CA LYS A 134 7.16 -27.34 30.10
C LYS A 134 8.58 -27.31 30.65
N LYS A 135 9.28 -26.21 30.41
CA LYS A 135 10.52 -25.91 31.12
C LYS A 135 10.15 -25.29 32.46
N ASP A 136 10.82 -25.70 33.53
CA ASP A 136 10.65 -25.06 34.83
C ASP A 136 10.98 -23.54 34.71
N GLU A 137 10.32 -22.69 35.50
CA GLU A 137 10.59 -21.25 35.54
C GLU A 137 12.07 -21.02 35.86
N VAL A 138 12.86 -20.77 34.84
CA VAL A 138 14.25 -20.31 34.96
C VAL A 138 14.20 -18.79 35.00
N ASP A 139 14.84 -18.20 35.97
CA ASP A 139 15.02 -16.76 36.08
C ASP A 139 15.74 -16.26 34.81
N ASN A 140 14.99 -15.59 33.94
CA ASN A 140 15.46 -15.19 32.65
C ASN A 140 16.24 -13.87 32.77
N GLU A 141 17.55 -13.96 32.93
CA GLU A 141 18.41 -12.75 33.05
C GLU A 141 18.35 -11.89 31.78
N LYS A 142 18.19 -12.52 30.59
CA LYS A 142 18.27 -11.88 29.27
C LYS A 142 17.07 -12.22 28.38
N GLU A 143 16.59 -11.23 27.65
CA GLU A 143 15.60 -11.36 26.59
C GLU A 143 16.14 -10.84 25.26
N LEU A 144 15.70 -11.41 24.15
CA LEU A 144 16.18 -11.05 22.82
C LEU A 144 15.06 -10.36 22.03
N LEU A 145 15.33 -9.16 21.53
CA LEU A 145 14.43 -8.45 20.61
C LEU A 145 15.03 -8.49 19.19
N VAL A 146 14.29 -9.05 18.23
CA VAL A 146 14.66 -9.13 16.82
C VAL A 146 13.70 -8.32 15.98
N GLY A 147 14.20 -7.30 15.28
CA GLY A 147 13.43 -6.50 14.34
C GLY A 147 13.44 -7.11 12.93
N LEU A 148 12.27 -7.44 12.42
CA LEU A 148 12.03 -7.85 11.03
C LEU A 148 11.42 -6.65 10.30
N SER A 149 12.15 -6.07 9.34
CA SER A 149 11.76 -4.80 8.73
C SER A 149 11.98 -4.80 7.23
N ASP A 150 11.03 -4.21 6.51
CA ASP A 150 11.19 -3.85 5.11
C ASP A 150 11.67 -5.02 4.24
N TRP A 151 10.92 -6.12 4.30
CA TRP A 151 11.23 -7.31 3.50
C TRP A 151 10.88 -7.14 2.04
N HIS A 152 9.79 -6.44 1.76
CA HIS A 152 9.27 -6.17 0.41
C HIS A 152 9.20 -7.42 -0.47
N ILE A 153 8.65 -8.52 0.07
CA ILE A 153 8.46 -9.76 -0.68
C ILE A 153 7.65 -9.47 -1.95
N GLY A 154 8.10 -10.02 -3.07
CA GLY A 154 7.61 -9.74 -4.42
C GLY A 154 8.42 -8.70 -5.17
N MET A 155 9.25 -7.90 -4.50
CA MET A 155 10.14 -6.94 -5.17
C MET A 155 11.26 -7.70 -5.92
N SER A 156 11.52 -7.28 -7.16
CA SER A 156 12.68 -7.72 -7.95
C SER A 156 13.59 -6.55 -8.24
N ILE A 157 14.84 -6.64 -7.82
CA ILE A 157 15.88 -5.64 -8.04
C ILE A 157 17.08 -6.31 -8.74
N ASN A 158 17.51 -5.71 -9.83
CA ASN A 158 18.74 -6.09 -10.50
C ASN A 158 19.48 -4.83 -10.94
N SER A 159 20.24 -4.23 -10.01
CA SER A 159 20.98 -3.00 -10.23
C SER A 159 22.48 -3.18 -9.93
N LYS A 160 23.27 -2.18 -10.27
CA LYS A 160 24.71 -2.15 -9.91
C LYS A 160 24.95 -2.22 -8.39
N PHE A 161 24.00 -1.76 -7.59
CA PHE A 161 24.17 -1.54 -6.15
C PHE A 161 23.49 -2.62 -5.31
N ASN A 162 22.46 -3.29 -5.84
CA ASN A 162 21.75 -4.34 -5.12
C ASN A 162 21.11 -5.34 -6.09
N THR A 163 21.07 -6.60 -5.68
CA THR A 163 20.27 -7.65 -6.31
C THR A 163 19.36 -8.22 -5.25
N PHE A 164 18.06 -8.28 -5.55
CA PHE A 164 17.05 -8.79 -4.64
C PHE A 164 15.93 -9.49 -5.41
N ASN A 165 15.52 -10.62 -4.91
CA ASN A 165 14.39 -11.43 -5.35
C ASN A 165 13.98 -12.37 -4.21
N LYS A 166 12.97 -13.20 -4.41
CA LYS A 166 12.48 -14.16 -3.42
C LYS A 166 13.57 -15.11 -2.88
N GLU A 167 14.42 -15.64 -3.76
CA GLU A 167 15.49 -16.58 -3.34
C GLU A 167 16.54 -15.89 -2.46
N ILE A 168 16.87 -14.64 -2.80
CA ILE A 168 17.81 -13.84 -2.00
C ILE A 168 17.17 -13.47 -0.65
N ALA A 169 15.86 -13.13 -0.64
CA ALA A 169 15.13 -12.89 0.59
C ALA A 169 15.18 -14.10 1.54
N ILE A 170 14.93 -15.31 1.02
CA ILE A 170 15.02 -16.56 1.79
C ILE A 170 16.44 -16.78 2.33
N LYS A 171 17.47 -16.56 1.52
CA LYS A 171 18.88 -16.71 1.97
C LYS A 171 19.23 -15.72 3.08
N ARG A 172 18.80 -14.44 2.94
CA ARG A 172 19.01 -13.40 3.95
C ARG A 172 18.30 -13.75 5.25
N LEU A 173 17.03 -14.17 5.16
CA LEU A 173 16.25 -14.57 6.32
C LEU A 173 16.83 -15.79 7.02
N SER A 174 17.28 -16.80 6.28
CA SER A 174 17.94 -17.98 6.84
C SER A 174 19.23 -17.60 7.59
N LYS A 175 20.00 -16.65 7.05
CA LYS A 175 21.19 -16.12 7.74
C LYS A 175 20.84 -15.40 9.04
N LEU A 176 19.78 -14.57 9.02
CA LEU A 176 19.28 -13.89 10.23
C LEU A 176 18.84 -14.93 11.27
N GLN A 177 18.03 -15.91 10.86
CA GLN A 177 17.54 -16.98 11.73
C GLN A 177 18.69 -17.74 12.39
N GLN A 178 19.71 -18.13 11.60
CA GLN A 178 20.88 -18.83 12.14
C GLN A 178 21.60 -17.96 13.18
N LYS A 179 21.81 -16.66 12.90
CA LYS A 179 22.45 -15.75 13.85
C LYS A 179 21.63 -15.54 15.12
N THR A 180 20.32 -15.48 14.98
CA THR A 180 19.39 -15.41 16.12
C THR A 180 19.44 -16.67 16.95
N MET A 181 19.42 -17.84 16.31
CA MET A 181 19.52 -19.13 16.99
C MET A 181 20.87 -19.30 17.71
N ASP A 182 21.98 -18.94 17.04
CA ASP A 182 23.31 -18.96 17.66
C ASP A 182 23.34 -18.10 18.94
N LYS A 183 22.69 -16.91 18.92
CA LYS A 183 22.61 -16.02 20.08
C LYS A 183 21.77 -16.62 21.18
N VAL A 184 20.58 -17.13 20.86
CA VAL A 184 19.66 -17.77 21.79
C VAL A 184 20.33 -18.94 22.53
N LEU A 185 21.00 -19.84 21.79
CA LEU A 185 21.67 -21.00 22.39
C LEU A 185 22.91 -20.62 23.20
N LYS A 186 23.68 -19.64 22.74
CA LYS A 186 24.92 -19.20 23.42
C LYS A 186 24.63 -18.52 24.75
N GLU A 187 23.55 -17.75 24.83
CA GLU A 187 23.22 -16.93 26.00
C GLU A 187 22.06 -17.51 26.83
N ASP A 188 21.64 -18.76 26.52
CA ASP A 188 20.53 -19.48 27.17
C ASP A 188 19.24 -18.64 27.27
N ILE A 189 18.90 -17.91 26.19
CA ILE A 189 17.74 -17.03 26.14
C ILE A 189 16.46 -17.85 26.12
N GLN A 190 15.53 -17.55 27.01
CA GLN A 190 14.26 -18.29 27.15
C GLN A 190 13.08 -17.55 26.54
N THR A 191 13.20 -16.23 26.32
CA THR A 191 12.16 -15.38 25.73
C THR A 191 12.74 -14.59 24.56
N ILE A 192 12.08 -14.71 23.39
CA ILE A 192 12.42 -13.95 22.21
C ILE A 192 11.23 -13.09 21.79
N HIS A 193 11.48 -11.80 21.60
CA HIS A 193 10.56 -10.83 21.05
C HIS A 193 10.87 -10.66 19.57
N ILE A 194 9.93 -11.02 18.70
CA ILE A 194 10.08 -10.92 17.25
C ILE A 194 9.16 -9.82 16.75
N ALA A 195 9.71 -8.67 16.40
CA ALA A 195 8.99 -7.49 15.96
C ALA A 195 9.00 -7.38 14.42
N ASN A 196 7.88 -7.73 13.78
CA ASN A 196 7.62 -7.26 12.42
C ASN A 196 7.38 -5.75 12.47
N LEU A 197 8.31 -4.99 11.95
CA LEU A 197 8.26 -3.52 11.90
C LEU A 197 7.56 -2.98 10.64
N GLY A 198 6.87 -3.82 9.90
CA GLY A 198 6.11 -3.45 8.72
C GLY A 198 6.84 -3.64 7.39
N ASP A 199 6.08 -3.51 6.32
CA ASP A 199 6.49 -3.65 4.93
C ASP A 199 7.10 -5.04 4.61
N LEU A 200 6.43 -6.11 5.10
CA LEU A 200 6.77 -7.48 4.73
C LEU A 200 6.55 -7.76 3.24
N ILE A 201 5.55 -7.12 2.64
CA ILE A 201 5.23 -7.26 1.22
C ILE A 201 5.53 -5.98 0.45
N HIS A 202 5.81 -6.12 -0.86
CA HIS A 202 5.99 -4.97 -1.74
C HIS A 202 4.66 -4.27 -2.09
N GLY A 203 3.56 -5.03 -2.10
CA GLY A 203 2.19 -4.53 -2.13
C GLY A 203 1.76 -3.86 -3.43
N LEU A 204 0.82 -2.92 -3.30
CA LEU A 204 0.09 -2.32 -4.42
C LEU A 204 0.29 -0.81 -4.58
N ILE A 205 1.02 -0.15 -3.67
CA ILE A 205 0.98 1.31 -3.54
C ILE A 205 1.57 2.09 -4.71
N HIS A 206 2.46 1.47 -5.48
CA HIS A 206 3.07 2.06 -6.66
C HIS A 206 2.75 1.25 -7.91
N VAL A 207 2.48 1.92 -9.03
CA VAL A 207 2.26 1.25 -10.33
C VAL A 207 3.52 0.49 -10.76
N SER A 208 4.71 1.09 -10.54
CA SER A 208 5.99 0.45 -10.79
C SER A 208 6.14 -0.85 -9.98
N ALA A 209 5.76 -0.84 -8.71
CA ALA A 209 5.78 -2.01 -7.85
C ALA A 209 4.97 -3.18 -8.43
N ARG A 210 3.76 -2.89 -8.93
CA ARG A 210 2.90 -3.91 -9.54
C ARG A 210 3.43 -4.48 -10.85
N VAL A 211 4.19 -3.69 -11.62
CA VAL A 211 4.74 -4.09 -12.91
C VAL A 211 6.05 -4.87 -12.76
N SER A 212 6.86 -4.52 -11.77
CA SER A 212 8.17 -5.12 -11.53
C SER A 212 8.16 -6.26 -10.51
N SER A 213 7.01 -6.56 -9.89
CA SER A 213 6.90 -7.65 -8.92
C SER A 213 6.95 -9.02 -9.60
N GLU A 214 7.73 -9.94 -9.01
CA GLU A 214 7.79 -11.35 -9.42
C GLU A 214 6.53 -12.13 -8.98
N GLU A 215 5.84 -11.65 -7.95
CA GLU A 215 4.64 -12.26 -7.37
C GLU A 215 3.50 -11.25 -7.35
N ASN A 216 2.27 -11.69 -7.59
CA ASN A 216 1.10 -10.86 -7.32
C ASN A 216 0.91 -10.68 -5.79
N THR A 217 0.08 -9.73 -5.38
CA THR A 217 -0.05 -9.36 -3.96
C THR A 217 -0.53 -10.51 -3.08
N ILE A 218 -1.37 -11.40 -3.58
CA ILE A 218 -1.85 -12.57 -2.82
C ILE A 218 -0.69 -13.54 -2.61
N GLU A 219 0.09 -13.81 -3.66
CA GLU A 219 1.29 -14.63 -3.57
C GLU A 219 2.31 -14.04 -2.61
N GLN A 220 2.50 -12.71 -2.61
CA GLN A 220 3.36 -12.01 -1.67
C GLN A 220 2.93 -12.23 -0.21
N VAL A 221 1.63 -12.12 0.09
CA VAL A 221 1.07 -12.39 1.43
C VAL A 221 1.34 -13.81 1.86
N ILE A 222 1.11 -14.79 0.98
CA ILE A 222 1.36 -16.20 1.26
C ILE A 222 2.85 -16.43 1.52
N THR A 223 3.70 -15.95 0.61
CA THR A 223 5.16 -16.12 0.73
C THR A 223 5.69 -15.46 2.01
N ALA A 224 5.28 -14.23 2.32
CA ALA A 224 5.67 -13.55 3.55
C ALA A 224 5.21 -14.31 4.80
N SER A 225 3.97 -14.82 4.82
CA SER A 225 3.44 -15.61 5.93
C SER A 225 4.24 -16.90 6.13
N GLU A 226 4.56 -17.64 5.06
CA GLU A 226 5.39 -18.85 5.14
C GLU A 226 6.80 -18.53 5.64
N MET A 227 7.39 -17.42 5.20
CA MET A 227 8.71 -17.01 5.64
C MET A 227 8.72 -16.61 7.13
N VAL A 228 7.71 -15.88 7.62
CA VAL A 228 7.59 -15.55 9.06
C VAL A 228 7.37 -16.82 9.88
N LYS A 229 6.48 -17.72 9.45
CA LYS A 229 6.28 -19.01 10.12
C LYS A 229 7.57 -19.83 10.17
N GLY A 230 8.28 -19.91 9.05
CA GLY A 230 9.58 -20.60 8.97
C GLY A 230 10.63 -20.00 9.89
N PHE A 231 10.60 -18.66 10.09
CA PHE A 231 11.50 -17.97 11.03
C PHE A 231 11.16 -18.29 12.49
N ILE A 232 9.89 -18.24 12.87
CA ILE A 232 9.42 -18.40 14.26
C ILE A 232 9.48 -19.87 14.73
N LYS A 233 9.03 -20.80 13.89
CA LYS A 233 8.80 -22.21 14.28
C LYS A 233 9.98 -22.89 15.01
N PRO A 234 11.25 -22.77 14.60
CA PRO A 234 12.34 -23.43 15.29
C PRO A 234 12.52 -23.02 16.76
N PHE A 235 12.19 -21.77 17.11
CA PHE A 235 12.24 -21.29 18.50
C PHE A 235 11.12 -21.90 19.33
N LEU A 236 9.92 -21.99 18.76
CA LEU A 236 8.78 -22.66 19.41
C LEU A 236 9.06 -24.15 19.67
N ASP A 237 9.64 -24.82 18.68
CA ASP A 237 9.98 -26.26 18.78
C ASP A 237 11.06 -26.53 19.85
N LEU A 238 11.90 -25.55 20.17
CA LEU A 238 12.86 -25.60 21.26
C LEU A 238 12.27 -25.25 22.63
N GLY A 239 10.98 -24.92 22.71
CA GLY A 239 10.31 -24.53 23.93
C GLY A 239 10.58 -23.10 24.38
N ILE A 240 11.16 -22.26 23.50
CA ILE A 240 11.44 -20.85 23.80
C ILE A 240 10.12 -20.09 23.73
N GLN A 241 9.88 -19.18 24.70
CA GLN A 241 8.75 -18.27 24.67
C GLN A 241 8.94 -17.27 23.51
N VAL A 242 7.96 -17.20 22.62
CA VAL A 242 7.96 -16.26 21.49
C VAL A 242 6.84 -15.24 21.67
N GLU A 243 7.24 -13.97 21.74
CA GLU A 243 6.36 -12.81 21.70
C GLU A 243 6.46 -12.16 20.30
N TYR A 244 5.42 -12.34 19.49
CA TYR A 244 5.39 -11.81 18.13
C TYR A 244 4.60 -10.50 18.05
N TYR A 245 5.22 -9.46 17.52
CA TYR A 245 4.62 -8.13 17.33
C TYR A 245 4.46 -7.85 15.86
N ASN A 246 3.27 -7.43 15.43
CA ASN A 246 2.97 -7.18 14.03
C ASN A 246 2.53 -5.74 13.80
N ILE A 247 3.42 -4.92 13.27
CA ILE A 247 3.16 -3.52 12.93
C ILE A 247 2.83 -3.40 11.44
N CYS A 248 1.79 -2.62 11.12
CA CYS A 248 1.39 -2.37 9.74
C CYS A 248 2.27 -1.31 9.08
N GLY A 249 2.90 -1.66 7.96
CA GLY A 249 3.65 -0.75 7.12
C GLY A 249 2.78 -0.02 6.09
N ASN A 250 3.40 0.86 5.30
CA ASN A 250 2.66 1.59 4.27
C ASN A 250 2.48 0.81 2.96
N HIS A 251 3.33 -0.17 2.67
CA HIS A 251 3.23 -1.02 1.48
C HIS A 251 2.12 -2.07 1.57
N SER A 252 1.71 -2.43 2.76
CA SER A 252 0.70 -3.47 3.02
C SER A 252 -0.76 -2.99 2.89
N ARG A 253 -1.01 -1.74 2.51
CA ARG A 253 -2.37 -1.24 2.26
C ARG A 253 -3.06 -2.03 1.16
N ILE A 254 -4.34 -2.37 1.36
CA ILE A 254 -5.16 -3.08 0.36
C ILE A 254 -5.59 -2.20 -0.82
N VAL A 255 -5.43 -0.87 -0.72
CA VAL A 255 -5.71 0.11 -1.77
C VAL A 255 -4.46 0.92 -2.11
N ALA A 256 -4.25 1.20 -3.40
CA ALA A 256 -3.10 1.97 -3.85
C ALA A 256 -3.18 3.45 -3.43
N ASN A 257 -4.37 4.03 -3.45
CA ASN A 257 -4.57 5.43 -3.11
C ASN A 257 -4.68 5.61 -1.58
N LYS A 258 -3.75 6.38 -1.01
CA LYS A 258 -3.71 6.64 0.44
C LYS A 258 -5.00 7.30 0.98
N SER A 259 -5.65 8.15 0.19
CA SER A 259 -6.88 8.83 0.60
C SER A 259 -8.11 7.93 0.65
N GLU A 260 -8.02 6.73 0.06
CA GLU A 260 -9.08 5.71 0.04
C GLU A 260 -8.81 4.58 1.07
N SER A 261 -7.71 4.65 1.80
CA SER A 261 -7.32 3.63 2.78
C SER A 261 -8.08 3.81 4.08
N GLY A 262 -8.66 2.73 4.59
CA GLY A 262 -9.27 2.66 5.93
C GLY A 262 -8.25 2.57 7.07
N GLY A 263 -6.98 2.90 6.82
CA GLY A 263 -5.92 2.84 7.81
C GLY A 263 -5.41 1.41 8.05
N GLU A 264 -4.98 1.12 9.27
CA GLU A 264 -4.42 -0.19 9.64
C GLU A 264 -5.43 -1.33 9.56
N GLU A 265 -6.73 -1.05 9.73
CA GLU A 265 -7.79 -2.06 9.61
C GLU A 265 -7.85 -2.69 8.23
N GLU A 266 -7.36 -1.98 7.23
CA GLU A 266 -7.27 -2.41 5.84
C GLU A 266 -5.83 -2.67 5.42
N SER A 267 -5.12 -3.53 6.17
CA SER A 267 -3.73 -3.90 5.89
C SER A 267 -3.59 -5.40 5.65
N PHE A 268 -2.83 -5.77 4.63
CA PHE A 268 -2.44 -7.17 4.39
C PHE A 268 -1.59 -7.75 5.55
N GLU A 269 -0.91 -6.93 6.32
CA GLU A 269 -0.16 -7.41 7.50
C GLU A 269 -1.06 -7.90 8.61
N LYS A 270 -2.29 -7.36 8.77
CA LYS A 270 -3.29 -7.98 9.67
C LYS A 270 -3.71 -9.37 9.21
N LEU A 271 -3.79 -9.58 7.91
CA LEU A 271 -4.06 -10.90 7.35
C LEU A 271 -2.89 -11.86 7.59
N ILE A 272 -1.65 -11.39 7.37
CA ILE A 272 -0.44 -12.17 7.69
C ILE A 272 -0.45 -12.58 9.16
N LEU A 273 -0.73 -11.66 10.09
CA LEU A 273 -0.86 -11.95 11.52
C LEU A 273 -1.90 -13.06 11.77
N THR A 274 -3.08 -12.95 11.17
CA THR A 274 -4.15 -13.95 11.31
C THR A 274 -3.70 -15.35 10.85
N ILE A 275 -2.95 -15.43 9.74
CA ILE A 275 -2.39 -16.69 9.22
C ILE A 275 -1.37 -17.28 10.20
N ILE A 276 -0.49 -16.45 10.76
CA ILE A 276 0.53 -16.86 11.72
C ILE A 276 -0.11 -17.33 13.01
N ASP A 277 -1.05 -16.60 13.57
CA ASP A 277 -1.78 -16.95 14.80
C ASP A 277 -2.55 -18.24 14.65
N THR A 278 -3.18 -18.45 13.49
CA THR A 278 -3.85 -19.72 13.19
C THR A 278 -2.87 -20.88 13.18
N ALA A 279 -1.70 -20.70 12.55
CA ALA A 279 -0.69 -21.73 12.46
C ALA A 279 -0.09 -22.11 13.83
N PHE A 280 0.08 -21.12 14.71
CA PHE A 280 0.69 -21.32 16.03
C PHE A 280 -0.31 -21.36 17.19
N SER A 281 -1.61 -21.39 16.93
CA SER A 281 -2.69 -21.42 17.93
C SER A 281 -2.59 -22.52 18.99
N ARG A 282 -1.84 -23.59 18.70
CA ARG A 282 -1.64 -24.73 19.61
C ARG A 282 -0.35 -24.70 20.41
N TYR A 283 0.53 -23.74 20.13
CA TYR A 283 1.77 -23.56 20.87
C TYR A 283 1.49 -22.72 22.12
N SER A 284 1.69 -23.30 23.32
CA SER A 284 1.51 -22.60 24.57
C SER A 284 2.57 -21.54 24.86
N ASN A 285 3.70 -21.60 24.13
CA ASN A 285 4.84 -20.68 24.21
C ASN A 285 4.83 -19.65 23.06
N TYR A 286 3.66 -19.36 22.46
CA TYR A 286 3.47 -18.35 21.45
C TYR A 286 2.41 -17.34 21.89
N ASN A 287 2.77 -16.07 21.84
CA ASN A 287 1.83 -14.96 21.96
C ASN A 287 2.03 -13.99 20.80
N SER A 288 0.99 -13.24 20.45
CA SER A 288 1.08 -12.20 19.44
C SER A 288 0.33 -10.93 19.83
N THR A 289 0.78 -9.80 19.28
CA THR A 289 0.14 -8.48 19.43
C THR A 289 0.17 -7.75 18.09
N GLY A 290 -1.00 -7.28 17.63
CA GLY A 290 -1.12 -6.42 16.46
C GLY A 290 -1.04 -4.95 16.82
N SER A 291 -0.58 -4.10 15.87
CA SER A 291 -0.47 -2.66 16.10
C SER A 291 -1.84 -1.98 16.21
N GLU A 292 -1.87 -0.94 17.05
CA GLU A 292 -2.92 0.06 17.12
C GLU A 292 -2.31 1.45 16.93
N PHE A 293 -2.94 2.29 16.14
CA PHE A 293 -2.43 3.64 15.81
C PHE A 293 -1.00 3.67 15.25
N GLY A 294 -0.58 2.61 14.53
CA GLY A 294 0.74 2.50 13.91
C GLY A 294 1.88 2.14 14.83
N MET A 295 1.59 1.68 16.05
CA MET A 295 2.60 1.32 17.03
C MET A 295 2.15 0.21 17.97
N ILE A 296 3.11 -0.39 18.68
CA ILE A 296 2.90 -1.29 19.81
C ILE A 296 3.75 -0.79 20.97
N GLU A 297 3.14 -0.69 22.14
CA GLU A 297 3.83 -0.45 23.41
C GLU A 297 4.04 -1.78 24.13
N VAL A 298 5.27 -2.06 24.53
CA VAL A 298 5.62 -3.26 25.28
C VAL A 298 6.72 -2.97 26.30
N ASN A 299 6.63 -3.66 27.43
CA ASN A 299 7.76 -3.67 28.38
C ASN A 299 8.57 -4.95 28.13
N ILE A 300 9.86 -4.76 27.89
CA ILE A 300 10.84 -5.85 27.78
C ILE A 300 11.84 -5.64 28.91
N LYS A 301 11.81 -6.50 29.92
CA LYS A 301 12.50 -6.23 31.17
C LYS A 301 12.09 -4.87 31.75
N ASN A 302 13.05 -4.01 32.07
CA ASN A 302 12.80 -2.65 32.57
C ASN A 302 12.70 -1.60 31.45
N GLU A 303 12.86 -2.00 30.18
CA GLU A 303 12.75 -1.10 29.03
C GLU A 303 11.31 -0.88 28.61
N LYS A 304 10.89 0.39 28.49
CA LYS A 304 9.63 0.79 27.88
C LYS A 304 9.84 0.96 26.38
N VAL A 305 9.45 -0.07 25.63
CA VAL A 305 9.72 -0.17 24.20
C VAL A 305 8.51 0.26 23.39
N VAL A 306 8.71 1.11 22.39
CA VAL A 306 7.73 1.39 21.35
C VAL A 306 8.25 0.87 20.02
N LEU A 307 7.45 0.02 19.40
CA LEU A 307 7.66 -0.57 18.08
C LEU A 307 6.76 0.13 17.08
N ALA A 308 7.29 0.61 15.97
CA ALA A 308 6.51 1.27 14.92
C ALA A 308 7.17 1.10 13.55
N HIS A 309 6.41 1.32 12.46
CA HIS A 309 7.03 1.29 11.13
C HIS A 309 7.83 2.59 10.85
N GLY A 310 7.29 3.76 11.21
CA GLY A 310 7.95 5.05 10.99
C GLY A 310 7.37 5.92 9.88
N HIS A 311 6.50 5.39 9.02
CA HIS A 311 5.90 6.11 7.88
C HIS A 311 4.90 7.21 8.27
N LEU A 312 4.40 7.20 9.50
CA LEU A 312 3.51 8.24 10.04
C LEU A 312 4.25 9.46 10.55
N ASP A 313 5.58 9.37 10.63
CA ASP A 313 6.44 10.39 11.20
C ASP A 313 7.48 10.87 10.20
N LYS A 314 7.75 12.17 10.20
CA LYS A 314 8.83 12.73 9.38
C LYS A 314 10.15 12.66 10.17
N GLY A 315 11.08 11.85 9.69
CA GLY A 315 12.39 11.68 10.32
C GLY A 315 12.26 11.26 11.79
N ASN A 316 12.88 12.01 12.69
CA ASN A 316 12.86 11.76 14.14
C ASN A 316 11.59 12.30 14.84
N GLY A 317 10.54 12.64 14.10
CA GLY A 317 9.30 13.20 14.64
C GLY A 317 8.60 12.30 15.65
N ILE A 318 8.73 10.98 15.51
CA ILE A 318 8.16 10.00 16.43
C ILE A 318 8.61 10.22 17.87
N VAL A 319 9.90 10.38 18.12
CA VAL A 319 10.46 10.55 19.48
C VAL A 319 9.92 11.79 20.19
N ASN A 320 9.63 12.85 19.44
CA ASN A 320 9.11 14.09 20.00
C ASN A 320 7.60 14.02 20.29
N LYS A 321 6.84 13.16 19.57
CA LYS A 321 5.40 13.01 19.70
C LYS A 321 4.99 11.98 20.74
N LEU A 322 5.71 10.87 20.83
CA LEU A 322 5.40 9.77 21.73
C LEU A 322 5.20 10.21 23.20
N PRO A 323 6.08 11.02 23.80
CA PRO A 323 5.86 11.44 25.19
C PRO A 323 4.57 12.24 25.40
N GLN A 324 4.10 12.96 24.37
CA GLN A 324 2.85 13.71 24.43
C GLN A 324 1.61 12.79 24.28
N MET A 325 1.74 11.71 23.53
CA MET A 325 0.68 10.73 23.32
C MET A 325 0.58 9.78 24.51
N LEU A 326 1.69 9.28 24.99
CA LEU A 326 1.76 8.24 26.02
C LEU A 326 1.72 8.80 27.46
N GLY A 327 2.04 10.09 27.65
CA GLY A 327 2.18 10.70 28.97
C GLY A 327 3.52 10.38 29.67
N TYR A 328 4.42 9.65 29.00
CA TYR A 328 5.77 9.33 29.46
C TYR A 328 6.72 9.16 28.27
N PRO A 329 8.03 9.41 28.42
CA PRO A 329 9.01 9.08 27.39
C PRO A 329 9.31 7.57 27.40
N PRO A 330 9.22 6.86 26.24
CA PRO A 330 9.73 5.50 26.13
C PRO A 330 11.27 5.50 26.30
N THR A 331 11.83 4.39 26.75
CA THR A 331 13.28 4.24 26.83
C THR A 331 13.90 3.79 25.51
N LEU A 332 13.15 2.97 24.75
CA LEU A 332 13.53 2.49 23.42
C LEU A 332 12.41 2.72 22.41
N VAL A 333 12.75 3.27 21.25
CA VAL A 333 11.89 3.32 20.06
C VAL A 333 12.59 2.55 18.94
N LEU A 334 11.96 1.50 18.42
CA LEU A 334 12.49 0.71 17.31
C LEU A 334 11.57 0.86 16.09
N THR A 335 12.14 1.31 14.95
CA THR A 335 11.39 1.57 13.72
C THR A 335 12.05 0.95 12.48
N GLY A 336 11.29 0.84 11.40
CA GLY A 336 11.74 0.48 10.05
C GLY A 336 11.65 1.66 9.07
N HIS A 337 11.12 1.42 7.86
CA HIS A 337 10.73 2.36 6.81
C HIS A 337 11.85 3.09 6.07
N PHE A 338 12.89 3.49 6.76
CA PHE A 338 13.94 4.33 6.16
C PHE A 338 15.01 3.53 5.41
N HIS A 339 14.92 2.19 5.43
CA HIS A 339 15.83 1.23 4.78
C HIS A 339 17.32 1.38 5.16
N SER A 340 17.62 2.25 6.08
CA SER A 340 18.98 2.63 6.47
C SER A 340 19.07 2.64 7.98
N GLU A 341 20.01 1.87 8.50
CA GLU A 341 20.24 1.78 9.94
C GLU A 341 20.66 3.11 10.54
N SER A 342 20.09 3.45 11.69
CA SER A 342 20.61 4.52 12.53
C SER A 342 20.29 4.29 14.02
N ILE A 343 21.13 4.86 14.89
CA ILE A 343 20.93 4.86 16.33
C ILE A 343 21.16 6.27 16.81
N LYS A 344 20.24 6.79 17.62
CA LYS A 344 20.37 8.12 18.16
C LYS A 344 19.66 8.25 19.50
N ASP A 345 20.33 8.87 20.47
CA ASP A 345 19.81 9.17 21.79
C ASP A 345 19.11 10.53 21.82
N TYR A 346 17.97 10.57 22.49
CA TYR A 346 17.15 11.75 22.73
C TYR A 346 16.83 11.83 24.23
N GLY A 347 17.82 12.19 25.03
CA GLY A 347 17.71 12.18 26.49
C GLY A 347 17.58 10.75 27.01
N VAL A 348 16.42 10.41 27.56
CA VAL A 348 16.17 9.07 28.11
C VAL A 348 15.71 8.06 27.04
N THR A 349 15.44 8.50 25.82
CA THR A 349 14.94 7.66 24.73
C THR A 349 16.05 7.36 23.74
N THR A 350 16.35 6.10 23.51
CA THR A 350 17.17 5.65 22.37
C THR A 350 16.27 5.31 21.20
N HIS A 351 16.46 5.97 20.07
CA HIS A 351 15.77 5.65 18.81
C HIS A 351 16.68 4.83 17.91
N ILE A 352 16.22 3.63 17.58
CA ILE A 352 16.89 2.70 16.67
C ILE A 352 16.04 2.54 15.42
N ILE A 353 16.63 2.78 14.26
CA ILE A 353 16.03 2.48 12.97
C ILE A 353 16.68 1.19 12.45
N SER A 354 15.86 0.20 12.12
CA SER A 354 16.32 -1.04 11.47
C SER A 354 16.65 -0.78 10.01
N GLY A 355 17.65 -1.46 9.47
CA GLY A 355 17.84 -1.54 8.04
C GLY A 355 16.80 -2.46 7.39
N ALA A 356 16.73 -2.45 6.05
CA ALA A 356 15.80 -3.26 5.27
C ALA A 356 16.39 -4.63 4.91
N LEU A 357 15.57 -5.70 4.92
CA LEU A 357 15.96 -7.00 4.39
C LEU A 357 16.23 -6.92 2.88
N CYS A 358 15.39 -6.19 2.14
CA CYS A 358 15.54 -6.01 0.69
C CYS A 358 16.81 -5.23 0.32
N GLY A 359 17.35 -4.40 1.22
CA GLY A 359 18.43 -3.46 0.93
C GLY A 359 17.96 -2.22 0.17
N SER A 360 18.86 -1.56 -0.56
CA SER A 360 18.51 -0.38 -1.36
C SER A 360 17.74 -0.77 -2.61
N ASP A 361 16.59 -0.16 -2.82
CA ASP A 361 15.81 -0.22 -4.05
C ASP A 361 16.24 0.87 -5.05
N ASP A 362 15.60 0.89 -6.22
CA ASP A 362 15.87 1.88 -7.25
C ASP A 362 15.48 3.31 -6.81
N TYR A 363 14.44 3.43 -5.97
CA TYR A 363 14.02 4.72 -5.42
C TYR A 363 15.08 5.28 -4.46
N ALA A 364 15.54 4.48 -3.52
CA ALA A 364 16.62 4.86 -2.60
C ALA A 364 17.92 5.17 -3.37
N THR A 365 18.25 4.38 -4.38
CA THR A 365 19.43 4.58 -5.23
C THR A 365 19.36 5.92 -5.97
N ASN A 366 18.21 6.28 -6.55
CA ASN A 366 18.01 7.56 -7.23
C ASN A 366 18.14 8.76 -6.29
N LEU A 367 17.79 8.60 -5.03
CA LEU A 367 17.97 9.59 -3.97
C LEU A 367 19.38 9.57 -3.35
N ARG A 368 20.28 8.69 -3.82
CA ARG A 368 21.61 8.42 -3.25
C ARG A 368 21.56 7.98 -1.78
N LEU A 369 20.49 7.32 -1.37
CA LEU A 369 20.29 6.70 -0.08
C LEU A 369 20.62 5.22 -0.21
N ALA A 370 21.85 4.82 0.07
CA ALA A 370 22.29 3.43 0.01
C ALA A 370 22.32 2.81 1.40
N GLY A 371 21.49 1.80 1.65
CA GLY A 371 21.51 0.96 2.84
C GLY A 371 22.05 -0.44 2.53
N LYS A 372 22.90 -0.99 3.41
CA LYS A 372 23.24 -2.41 3.32
C LYS A 372 22.08 -3.23 3.86
N PRO A 373 21.73 -4.38 3.22
CA PRO A 373 20.73 -5.28 3.78
C PRO A 373 21.09 -5.65 5.22
N SER A 374 20.21 -5.36 6.15
CA SER A 374 20.47 -5.62 7.57
C SER A 374 19.18 -5.65 8.39
N GLN A 375 19.24 -6.31 9.54
CA GLN A 375 18.17 -6.34 10.53
C GLN A 375 18.76 -6.12 11.93
N LYS A 376 17.93 -5.73 12.90
CA LYS A 376 18.35 -5.48 14.27
C LYS A 376 18.12 -6.68 15.18
N MET A 377 19.06 -6.84 16.12
CA MET A 377 18.97 -7.83 17.18
C MET A 377 19.55 -7.24 18.47
N LEU A 378 18.72 -7.10 19.50
CA LEU A 378 19.06 -6.47 20.78
C LEU A 378 18.98 -7.52 21.89
N VAL A 379 19.99 -7.55 22.76
CA VAL A 379 19.94 -8.27 24.02
C VAL A 379 19.56 -7.29 25.11
N ILE A 380 18.50 -7.58 25.83
CA ILE A 380 17.93 -6.71 26.86
C ILE A 380 17.97 -7.43 28.20
N THR A 381 18.46 -6.74 29.22
CA THR A 381 18.54 -7.18 30.61
C THR A 381 17.77 -6.22 31.53
N ASP A 382 17.74 -6.49 32.80
CA ASP A 382 17.16 -5.56 33.77
C ASP A 382 17.93 -4.24 33.91
N ASP A 383 19.21 -4.22 33.49
CA ASP A 383 20.03 -3.01 33.45
C ASP A 383 19.91 -2.23 32.15
N GLY A 384 19.12 -2.72 31.17
CA GLY A 384 18.86 -2.08 29.89
C GLY A 384 19.38 -2.86 28.68
N ILE A 385 19.65 -2.16 27.56
CA ILE A 385 20.16 -2.77 26.34
C ILE A 385 21.63 -3.14 26.52
N GLU A 386 21.93 -4.42 26.74
CA GLU A 386 23.30 -4.93 26.87
C GLU A 386 24.03 -4.99 25.52
N GLU A 387 23.32 -5.44 24.46
CA GLU A 387 23.88 -5.52 23.13
C GLU A 387 22.92 -4.96 22.08
N ASN A 388 23.48 -4.20 21.13
CA ASN A 388 22.77 -3.69 19.97
C ASN A 388 23.50 -4.14 18.70
N ASN A 389 23.04 -5.24 18.13
CA ASN A 389 23.67 -5.89 16.99
C ASN A 389 22.95 -5.55 15.69
N THR A 390 23.70 -5.14 14.67
CA THR A 390 23.23 -5.06 13.29
C THR A 390 23.68 -6.29 12.54
N ILE A 391 22.73 -7.09 12.11
CA ILE A 391 23.00 -8.31 11.34
C ILE A 391 22.98 -7.94 9.85
N TYR A 392 24.15 -7.81 9.24
CA TYR A 392 24.27 -7.60 7.78
C TYR A 392 24.01 -8.91 7.03
N LEU A 393 23.17 -8.82 5.97
CA LEU A 393 22.59 -9.97 5.28
C LEU A 393 23.12 -10.15 3.86
#